data_4df63192f45337b6cb0f9c2e8da5705b
#
_entry.id   4df63192f45337b6cb0f9c2e8da5705b
#
_cell.length_a   1.000
_cell.length_b   1.000
_cell.length_c   1.000
_cell.angle_alpha   90.00
_cell.angle_beta   90.00
_cell.angle_gamma   90.00
#
_symmetry.space_group_name_H-M   'P 1'
#
loop_
_entity.id
_entity.type
_entity.pdbx_description
1 polymer ?
#
loop_
_entity_poly.entity_id
_entity_poly.type
_entity_poly.pdbx_seq_one_letter_code
_entity_poly.pdbx_strand_id
1 'polypeptide(L)'
;MKVALVYTSTTPELIALLEKEVQQVLPKDTEIVSYQDPSILAEVREAGYVTAPPAARLVSLYMKAVTDGADAILNVCSSVGEVADAAQDIGRYTGIPIVRIDEEMCREAVRQGLRIGVMATLPTTLVPTKNTIVRVAREMNQHVELVDVLVDGAFGLDQEQFKELMTKYAGEIADKVDVILFAQGSMAYCEEYIQQKYGKAVLSSPRFGAVALQAALLKKGLIK
;
A
#
# COMPACT_ATOMS: atom_id res chain seq x y z
N MET A 1 11.18 -2.74 -20.83
CA MET A 1 10.29 -1.87 -20.00
C MET A 1 10.88 -1.78 -18.61
N LYS A 2 10.80 -0.61 -17.97
CA LYS A 2 11.37 -0.38 -16.64
C LYS A 2 10.29 0.13 -15.69
N VAL A 3 10.17 -0.46 -14.50
CA VAL A 3 9.28 0.02 -13.44
C VAL A 3 10.07 0.37 -12.18
N ALA A 4 9.68 1.45 -11.51
CA ALA A 4 10.31 1.92 -10.29
C ALA A 4 9.44 1.59 -9.07
N LEU A 5 10.01 0.94 -8.06
CA LEU A 5 9.40 0.73 -6.75
C LEU A 5 10.03 1.72 -5.76
N VAL A 6 9.23 2.63 -5.21
CA VAL A 6 9.72 3.69 -4.32
C VAL A 6 9.29 3.41 -2.88
N TYR A 7 10.27 3.16 -2.03
CA TYR A 7 10.10 2.78 -0.63
C TYR A 7 10.53 3.91 0.31
N THR A 8 9.78 4.11 1.38
CA THR A 8 10.14 5.05 2.47
C THR A 8 10.64 4.32 3.73
N SER A 9 10.42 3.03 3.78
CA SER A 9 11.00 2.05 4.71
C SER A 9 10.64 0.67 4.19
N THR A 10 11.54 -0.28 4.31
CA THR A 10 11.31 -1.63 3.81
C THR A 10 12.19 -2.65 4.53
N THR A 11 11.86 -3.94 4.33
CA THR A 11 12.68 -5.09 4.70
C THR A 11 12.98 -5.91 3.45
N PRO A 12 14.01 -6.77 3.46
CA PRO A 12 14.31 -7.65 2.34
C PRO A 12 13.11 -8.52 1.92
N GLU A 13 12.31 -8.97 2.90
CA GLU A 13 11.13 -9.80 2.67
C GLU A 13 10.04 -9.04 1.93
N LEU A 14 9.81 -7.76 2.28
CA LEU A 14 8.82 -6.92 1.59
C LEU A 14 9.26 -6.59 0.16
N ILE A 15 10.56 -6.34 -0.05
CA ILE A 15 11.11 -6.14 -1.40
C ILE A 15 10.88 -7.40 -2.24
N ALA A 16 11.30 -8.57 -1.74
CA ALA A 16 11.15 -9.83 -2.45
C ALA A 16 9.67 -10.17 -2.75
N LEU A 17 8.77 -9.89 -1.81
CA LEU A 17 7.34 -10.06 -2.01
C LEU A 17 6.83 -9.17 -3.15
N LEU A 18 7.16 -7.88 -3.13
CA LEU A 18 6.69 -6.93 -4.16
C LEU A 18 7.29 -7.20 -5.53
N GLU A 19 8.57 -7.52 -5.61
CA GLU A 19 9.20 -7.93 -6.88
C GLU A 19 8.52 -9.17 -7.46
N LYS A 20 8.20 -10.16 -6.62
CA LYS A 20 7.44 -11.35 -7.02
C LYS A 20 6.05 -11.00 -7.54
N GLU A 21 5.27 -10.19 -6.80
CA GLU A 21 3.92 -9.79 -7.21
C GLU A 21 3.94 -8.99 -8.54
N VAL A 22 4.88 -8.06 -8.68
CA VAL A 22 5.06 -7.29 -9.92
C VAL A 22 5.47 -8.20 -11.08
N GLN A 23 6.40 -9.13 -10.86
CA GLN A 23 6.87 -10.06 -11.89
C GLN A 23 5.79 -11.04 -12.35
N GLN A 24 4.80 -11.36 -11.51
CA GLN A 24 3.67 -12.23 -11.88
C GLN A 24 2.71 -11.57 -12.87
N VAL A 25 2.58 -10.25 -12.84
CA VAL A 25 1.60 -9.50 -13.64
C VAL A 25 2.23 -8.75 -14.83
N LEU A 26 3.55 -8.58 -14.83
CA LEU A 26 4.26 -7.89 -15.90
C LEU A 26 5.08 -8.86 -16.78
N PRO A 27 5.45 -8.46 -18.02
CA PRO A 27 6.33 -9.24 -18.87
C PRO A 27 7.65 -9.62 -18.15
N LYS A 28 8.17 -10.82 -18.41
CA LYS A 28 9.35 -11.38 -17.73
C LYS A 28 10.64 -10.57 -17.93
N ASP A 29 10.73 -9.80 -19.01
CA ASP A 29 11.85 -8.90 -19.34
C ASP A 29 11.70 -7.50 -18.74
N THR A 30 10.72 -7.28 -17.87
CA THR A 30 10.56 -6.02 -17.15
C THR A 30 11.70 -5.81 -16.15
N GLU A 31 12.42 -4.70 -16.31
CA GLU A 31 13.42 -4.23 -15.34
C GLU A 31 12.70 -3.61 -14.14
N ILE A 32 12.94 -4.14 -12.94
CA ILE A 32 12.41 -3.60 -11.68
C ILE A 32 13.56 -2.90 -10.96
N VAL A 33 13.39 -1.60 -10.66
CA VAL A 33 14.38 -0.79 -9.95
C VAL A 33 13.79 -0.25 -8.66
N SER A 34 14.51 -0.45 -7.56
CA SER A 34 14.10 0.01 -6.22
C SER A 34 14.79 1.31 -5.84
N TYR A 35 14.02 2.30 -5.37
CA TYR A 35 14.47 3.57 -4.80
C TYR A 35 14.06 3.62 -3.34
N GLN A 36 14.96 4.03 -2.43
CA GLN A 36 14.72 3.96 -0.99
C GLN A 36 15.22 5.21 -0.29
N ASP A 37 14.41 5.72 0.65
CA ASP A 37 14.83 6.70 1.65
C ASP A 37 14.11 6.43 2.99
N PRO A 38 14.71 5.67 3.91
CA PRO A 38 14.09 5.34 5.20
C PRO A 38 13.87 6.55 6.11
N SER A 39 14.57 7.67 5.88
CA SER A 39 14.41 8.89 6.68
C SER A 39 13.02 9.50 6.48
N ILE A 40 12.39 9.28 5.32
CA ILE A 40 11.04 9.78 5.02
C ILE A 40 10.03 9.25 6.04
N LEU A 41 9.95 7.92 6.21
CA LEU A 41 9.01 7.32 7.16
C LEU A 41 9.39 7.66 8.61
N ALA A 42 10.68 7.73 8.94
CA ALA A 42 11.14 8.07 10.27
C ALA A 42 10.62 9.48 10.70
N GLU A 43 10.78 10.48 9.84
CA GLU A 43 10.29 11.84 10.11
C GLU A 43 8.76 11.93 10.15
N VAL A 44 8.05 11.20 9.25
CA VAL A 44 6.58 11.14 9.28
C VAL A 44 6.07 10.52 10.58
N ARG A 45 6.76 9.50 11.11
CA ARG A 45 6.40 8.89 12.40
C ARG A 45 6.64 9.84 13.57
N GLU A 46 7.74 10.57 13.56
CA GLU A 46 8.06 11.56 14.61
C GLU A 46 7.06 12.71 14.61
N ALA A 47 6.73 13.25 13.45
CA ALA A 47 5.78 14.36 13.31
C ALA A 47 4.30 13.92 13.47
N GLY A 48 3.99 12.64 13.25
CA GLY A 48 2.61 12.14 13.22
C GLY A 48 1.86 12.36 11.90
N TYR A 49 2.43 13.08 10.94
CA TYR A 49 1.86 13.38 9.62
C TYR A 49 2.98 13.73 8.62
N VAL A 50 2.65 13.85 7.34
CA VAL A 50 3.61 14.21 6.29
C VAL A 50 3.89 15.69 6.32
N THR A 51 5.14 16.08 6.62
CA THR A 51 5.62 17.45 6.56
C THR A 51 6.31 17.75 5.21
N ALA A 52 6.64 19.03 4.95
CA ALA A 52 7.24 19.44 3.69
C ALA A 52 8.59 18.75 3.36
N PRO A 53 9.55 18.57 4.30
CA PRO A 53 10.83 17.95 3.97
C PRO A 53 10.72 16.48 3.47
N PRO A 54 10.04 15.56 4.18
CA PRO A 54 9.86 14.19 3.69
C PRO A 54 9.02 14.13 2.39
N ALA A 55 8.02 14.99 2.22
CA ALA A 55 7.26 15.07 0.96
C ALA A 55 8.17 15.49 -0.22
N ALA A 56 9.02 16.49 -0.04
CA ALA A 56 9.95 16.97 -1.07
C ALA A 56 10.96 15.86 -1.47
N ARG A 57 11.50 15.12 -0.49
CA ARG A 57 12.40 13.98 -0.80
C ARG A 57 11.70 12.87 -1.54
N LEU A 58 10.45 12.55 -1.18
CA LEU A 58 9.67 11.54 -1.89
C LEU A 58 9.42 11.94 -3.35
N VAL A 59 9.00 13.19 -3.59
CA VAL A 59 8.85 13.72 -4.95
C VAL A 59 10.19 13.68 -5.72
N SER A 60 11.30 13.97 -5.05
CA SER A 60 12.64 13.87 -5.65
C SER A 60 12.97 12.43 -6.08
N LEU A 61 12.56 11.41 -5.31
CA LEU A 61 12.70 10.01 -5.71
C LEU A 61 11.85 9.69 -6.94
N TYR A 62 10.61 10.20 -7.03
CA TYR A 62 9.80 10.04 -8.25
C TYR A 62 10.48 10.68 -9.46
N MET A 63 10.99 11.90 -9.32
CA MET A 63 11.66 12.58 -10.43
C MET A 63 12.97 11.90 -10.83
N LYS A 64 13.69 11.34 -9.86
CA LYS A 64 14.85 10.51 -10.16
C LYS A 64 14.44 9.27 -10.99
N ALA A 65 13.40 8.56 -10.61
CA ALA A 65 12.90 7.42 -11.36
C ALA A 65 12.51 7.81 -12.81
N VAL A 66 11.84 8.95 -12.98
CA VAL A 66 11.51 9.51 -14.31
C VAL A 66 12.78 9.76 -15.12
N THR A 67 13.79 10.42 -14.53
CA THR A 67 15.07 10.74 -15.19
C THR A 67 15.86 9.48 -15.57
N ASP A 68 15.78 8.43 -14.74
CA ASP A 68 16.42 7.14 -14.97
C ASP A 68 15.65 6.27 -16.00
N GLY A 69 14.56 6.80 -16.58
CA GLY A 69 13.81 6.18 -17.67
C GLY A 69 12.77 5.14 -17.22
N ALA A 70 12.17 5.31 -16.04
CA ALA A 70 11.06 4.46 -15.63
C ALA A 70 9.82 4.70 -16.51
N ASP A 71 9.09 3.65 -16.84
CA ASP A 71 7.83 3.68 -17.57
C ASP A 71 6.62 3.86 -16.65
N ALA A 72 6.76 3.47 -15.39
CA ALA A 72 5.78 3.66 -14.32
C ALA A 72 6.46 3.61 -12.94
N ILE A 73 5.83 4.21 -11.94
CA ILE A 73 6.31 4.29 -10.56
C ILE A 73 5.24 3.70 -9.63
N LEU A 74 5.61 2.78 -8.74
CA LEU A 74 4.79 2.32 -7.63
C LEU A 74 5.30 2.94 -6.33
N ASN A 75 4.47 3.78 -5.70
CA ASN A 75 4.72 4.27 -4.34
C ASN A 75 4.35 3.18 -3.32
N VAL A 76 5.36 2.64 -2.62
CA VAL A 76 5.23 1.48 -1.73
C VAL A 76 5.07 1.89 -0.27
N CYS A 77 4.35 2.98 0.02
CA CYS A 77 4.12 3.39 1.40
C CYS A 77 2.79 4.11 1.55
N SER A 78 1.86 3.51 2.30
CA SER A 78 0.54 4.10 2.57
C SER A 78 0.62 5.35 3.45
N SER A 79 1.61 5.45 4.37
CA SER A 79 1.80 6.61 5.25
C SER A 79 2.06 7.93 4.49
N VAL A 80 2.57 7.83 3.27
CA VAL A 80 2.86 8.98 2.39
C VAL A 80 2.06 8.94 1.08
N GLY A 81 1.01 8.13 1.03
CA GLY A 81 0.18 7.95 -0.15
C GLY A 81 -0.43 9.25 -0.68
N GLU A 82 -0.74 10.21 0.19
CA GLU A 82 -1.24 11.53 -0.18
C GLU A 82 -0.23 12.35 -1.03
N VAL A 83 1.08 12.10 -0.87
CA VAL A 83 2.10 12.73 -1.72
C VAL A 83 2.05 12.13 -3.13
N ALA A 84 1.80 10.82 -3.26
CA ALA A 84 1.60 10.19 -4.56
C ALA A 84 0.32 10.71 -5.24
N ASP A 85 -0.75 10.97 -4.47
CA ASP A 85 -1.98 11.61 -4.98
C ASP A 85 -1.69 13.03 -5.47
N ALA A 86 -0.97 13.83 -4.70
CA ALA A 86 -0.56 15.19 -5.09
C ALA A 86 0.38 15.21 -6.32
N ALA A 87 1.16 14.16 -6.52
CA ALA A 87 2.08 14.02 -7.65
C ALA A 87 1.41 13.55 -8.96
N GLN A 88 0.09 13.33 -8.99
CA GLN A 88 -0.61 12.85 -10.20
C GLN A 88 -0.50 13.81 -11.38
N ASP A 89 -0.48 15.12 -11.14
CA ASP A 89 -0.29 16.12 -12.20
C ASP A 89 1.11 16.05 -12.81
N ILE A 90 2.12 15.79 -12.00
CA ILE A 90 3.49 15.54 -12.48
C ILE A 90 3.52 14.27 -13.33
N GLY A 91 2.89 13.20 -12.86
CA GLY A 91 2.74 11.95 -13.61
C GLY A 91 2.07 12.16 -14.97
N ARG A 92 0.99 12.95 -15.02
CA ARG A 92 0.32 13.31 -16.28
C ARG A 92 1.19 14.12 -17.20
N TYR A 93 1.93 15.11 -16.68
CA TYR A 93 2.81 15.96 -17.48
C TYR A 93 4.02 15.21 -18.05
N THR A 94 4.64 14.34 -17.25
CA THR A 94 5.78 13.52 -17.68
C THR A 94 5.38 12.31 -18.52
N GLY A 95 4.09 11.93 -18.50
CA GLY A 95 3.61 10.69 -19.10
C GLY A 95 3.99 9.43 -18.32
N ILE A 96 4.54 9.55 -17.10
CA ILE A 96 4.94 8.44 -16.25
C ILE A 96 3.94 8.32 -15.08
N PRO A 97 3.08 7.30 -15.05
CA PRO A 97 2.10 7.16 -13.97
C PRO A 97 2.79 6.89 -12.63
N ILE A 98 2.29 7.55 -11.59
CA ILE A 98 2.67 7.32 -10.20
C ILE A 98 1.50 6.62 -9.52
N VAL A 99 1.68 5.35 -9.18
CA VAL A 99 0.63 4.48 -8.66
C VAL A 99 0.80 4.29 -7.16
N ARG A 100 -0.28 4.37 -6.40
CA ARG A 100 -0.29 4.00 -4.98
C ARG A 100 -0.43 2.49 -4.82
N ILE A 101 0.30 1.92 -3.87
CA ILE A 101 0.22 0.48 -3.56
C ILE A 101 -1.14 0.06 -2.98
N ASP A 102 -1.83 0.98 -2.27
CA ASP A 102 -2.98 0.67 -1.41
C ASP A 102 -4.34 1.03 -2.01
N GLU A 103 -4.40 1.83 -3.06
CA GLU A 103 -5.67 2.35 -3.58
C GLU A 103 -6.58 1.24 -4.13
N GLU A 104 -6.05 0.34 -4.97
CA GLU A 104 -6.87 -0.75 -5.55
C GLU A 104 -7.28 -1.77 -4.47
N MET A 105 -6.47 -1.99 -3.45
CA MET A 105 -6.86 -2.76 -2.27
C MET A 105 -8.05 -2.10 -1.54
N CYS A 106 -8.03 -0.79 -1.39
CA CYS A 106 -9.14 -0.04 -0.78
C CYS A 106 -10.42 -0.15 -1.65
N ARG A 107 -10.29 -0.07 -2.98
CA ARG A 107 -11.42 -0.29 -3.91
C ARG A 107 -12.00 -1.68 -3.78
N GLU A 108 -11.14 -2.69 -3.66
CA GLU A 108 -11.57 -4.07 -3.46
C GLU A 108 -12.28 -4.26 -2.13
N ALA A 109 -11.79 -3.66 -1.05
CA ALA A 109 -12.48 -3.69 0.24
C ALA A 109 -13.90 -3.11 0.15
N VAL A 110 -14.06 -1.98 -0.55
CA VAL A 110 -15.37 -1.35 -0.78
C VAL A 110 -16.30 -2.22 -1.64
N ARG A 111 -15.76 -3.02 -2.59
CA ARG A 111 -16.56 -4.00 -3.37
C ARG A 111 -17.04 -5.17 -2.51
N GLN A 112 -16.25 -5.57 -1.52
CA GLN A 112 -16.52 -6.77 -0.72
C GLN A 112 -17.47 -6.55 0.45
N GLY A 113 -17.62 -5.32 0.95
CA GLY A 113 -18.52 -5.07 2.05
C GLY A 113 -18.65 -3.62 2.46
N LEU A 114 -19.63 -3.36 3.32
CA LEU A 114 -19.94 -2.03 3.83
C LEU A 114 -19.22 -1.73 5.15
N ARG A 115 -18.91 -2.76 5.94
CA ARG A 115 -18.18 -2.65 7.20
C ARG A 115 -16.77 -3.16 7.03
N ILE A 116 -15.80 -2.26 7.03
CA ILE A 116 -14.40 -2.55 6.72
C ILE A 116 -13.56 -2.40 7.99
N GLY A 117 -12.93 -3.50 8.44
CA GLY A 117 -11.95 -3.48 9.51
C GLY A 117 -10.60 -3.00 8.97
N VAL A 118 -10.04 -1.94 9.55
CA VAL A 118 -8.74 -1.39 9.14
C VAL A 118 -7.72 -1.63 10.23
N MET A 119 -6.79 -2.55 10.00
CA MET A 119 -5.74 -2.91 10.96
C MET A 119 -4.42 -2.26 10.57
N ALA A 120 -3.78 -1.60 11.52
CA ALA A 120 -2.46 -0.98 11.35
C ALA A 120 -1.61 -1.12 12.62
N THR A 121 -0.29 -1.11 12.49
CA THR A 121 0.65 -1.03 13.62
C THR A 121 1.18 0.38 13.85
N LEU A 122 0.85 1.33 12.97
CA LEU A 122 1.26 2.73 13.02
C LEU A 122 0.06 3.66 12.81
N PRO A 123 -0.15 4.65 13.68
CA PRO A 123 -1.18 5.68 13.49
C PRO A 123 -1.01 6.44 12.16
N THR A 124 0.24 6.71 11.77
CA THR A 124 0.61 7.40 10.52
C THR A 124 0.28 6.59 9.25
N THR A 125 -0.09 5.32 9.38
CA THR A 125 -0.59 4.50 8.27
C THR A 125 -2.11 4.34 8.36
N LEU A 126 -2.67 4.21 9.57
CA LEU A 126 -4.10 4.01 9.79
C LEU A 126 -4.94 5.15 9.18
N VAL A 127 -4.61 6.39 9.52
CA VAL A 127 -5.37 7.57 9.07
C VAL A 127 -5.34 7.74 7.55
N PRO A 128 -4.18 7.74 6.85
CA PRO A 128 -4.14 7.82 5.39
C PRO A 128 -4.90 6.68 4.68
N THR A 129 -4.82 5.45 5.21
CA THR A 129 -5.56 4.32 4.65
C THR A 129 -7.07 4.51 4.76
N LYS A 130 -7.57 4.96 5.91
CA LYS A 130 -8.99 5.30 6.09
C LYS A 130 -9.44 6.40 5.14
N ASN A 131 -8.65 7.46 4.99
CA ASN A 131 -8.95 8.55 4.05
C ASN A 131 -9.05 8.02 2.61
N THR A 132 -8.17 7.09 2.23
CA THR A 132 -8.22 6.44 0.92
C THR A 132 -9.49 5.62 0.74
N ILE A 133 -9.89 4.80 1.74
CA ILE A 133 -11.13 4.03 1.69
C ILE A 133 -12.34 4.95 1.52
N VAL A 134 -12.43 6.02 2.32
CA VAL A 134 -13.53 6.99 2.23
C VAL A 134 -13.56 7.68 0.87
N ARG A 135 -12.39 8.05 0.31
CA ARG A 135 -12.31 8.65 -1.02
C ARG A 135 -12.81 7.69 -2.10
N VAL A 136 -12.30 6.46 -2.14
CA VAL A 136 -12.70 5.48 -3.16
C VAL A 136 -14.16 5.05 -3.00
N ALA A 137 -14.70 4.97 -1.78
CA ALA A 137 -16.12 4.70 -1.55
C ALA A 137 -17.01 5.78 -2.16
N ARG A 138 -16.64 7.07 -2.00
CA ARG A 138 -17.33 8.17 -2.68
C ARG A 138 -17.28 8.07 -4.21
N GLU A 139 -16.10 7.77 -4.76
CA GLU A 139 -15.92 7.59 -6.20
C GLU A 139 -16.77 6.43 -6.75
N MET A 140 -17.00 5.40 -5.93
CA MET A 140 -17.83 4.25 -6.25
C MET A 140 -19.33 4.46 -5.89
N ASN A 141 -19.68 5.63 -5.37
CA ASN A 141 -21.04 5.96 -4.89
C ASN A 141 -21.55 4.97 -3.83
N GLN A 142 -20.66 4.58 -2.91
CA GLN A 142 -20.97 3.70 -1.80
C GLN A 142 -20.73 4.39 -0.45
N HIS A 143 -21.47 3.95 0.57
CA HIS A 143 -21.24 4.32 1.95
C HIS A 143 -20.61 3.16 2.69
N VAL A 144 -19.56 3.42 3.47
CA VAL A 144 -18.85 2.41 4.27
C VAL A 144 -18.72 2.84 5.72
N GLU A 145 -18.74 1.87 6.60
CA GLU A 145 -18.42 2.00 8.02
C GLU A 145 -17.03 1.40 8.27
N LEU A 146 -16.18 2.16 8.98
CA LEU A 146 -14.81 1.72 9.28
C LEU A 146 -14.69 1.35 10.75
N VAL A 147 -14.10 0.19 11.01
CA VAL A 147 -13.73 -0.29 12.33
C VAL A 147 -12.20 -0.28 12.44
N ASP A 148 -11.69 0.65 13.26
CA ASP A 148 -10.24 0.86 13.38
C ASP A 148 -9.63 -0.11 14.38
N VAL A 149 -8.48 -0.67 14.04
CA VAL A 149 -7.64 -1.46 14.93
C VAL A 149 -6.19 -1.01 14.85
N LEU A 150 -5.74 -0.32 15.89
CA LEU A 150 -4.31 -0.05 16.05
C LEU A 150 -3.71 -1.19 16.90
N VAL A 151 -2.83 -1.96 16.28
CA VAL A 151 -2.17 -3.12 16.91
C VAL A 151 -0.98 -2.64 17.71
N ASP A 152 -1.12 -2.55 19.02
CA ASP A 152 -0.04 -2.16 19.92
C ASP A 152 0.92 -3.33 20.19
N GLY A 153 2.18 -2.98 20.50
CA GLY A 153 3.20 -3.96 20.87
C GLY A 153 3.80 -4.76 19.72
N ALA A 154 3.54 -4.35 18.47
CA ALA A 154 4.00 -5.06 17.28
C ALA A 154 5.52 -4.91 16.99
N PHE A 155 6.17 -3.94 17.65
CA PHE A 155 7.59 -3.65 17.40
C PHE A 155 8.51 -4.67 18.08
N GLY A 156 9.52 -5.15 17.33
CA GLY A 156 10.53 -6.06 17.86
C GLY A 156 10.09 -7.52 18.00
N LEU A 157 8.88 -7.85 17.59
CA LEU A 157 8.40 -9.22 17.55
C LEU A 157 9.00 -9.98 16.37
N ASP A 158 9.26 -11.28 16.57
CA ASP A 158 9.50 -12.19 15.46
C ASP A 158 8.21 -12.45 14.66
N GLN A 159 8.33 -13.13 13.52
CA GLN A 159 7.19 -13.34 12.63
C GLN A 159 6.04 -14.14 13.25
N GLU A 160 6.33 -15.14 14.10
CA GLU A 160 5.29 -15.95 14.74
C GLU A 160 4.57 -15.16 15.83
N GLN A 161 5.31 -14.47 16.68
CA GLN A 161 4.75 -13.59 17.70
C GLN A 161 3.89 -12.48 17.09
N PHE A 162 4.38 -11.88 15.99
CA PHE A 162 3.63 -10.87 15.25
C PHE A 162 2.34 -11.44 14.66
N LYS A 163 2.40 -12.63 14.05
CA LYS A 163 1.22 -13.31 13.50
C LYS A 163 0.18 -13.64 14.58
N GLU A 164 0.62 -14.11 15.75
CA GLU A 164 -0.26 -14.34 16.88
C GLU A 164 -0.94 -13.05 17.36
N LEU A 165 -0.17 -11.98 17.50
CA LEU A 165 -0.69 -10.66 17.88
C LEU A 165 -1.72 -10.14 16.87
N MET A 166 -1.39 -10.16 15.59
CA MET A 166 -2.31 -9.77 14.50
C MET A 166 -3.60 -10.61 14.54
N THR A 167 -3.46 -11.90 14.77
CA THR A 167 -4.60 -12.82 14.84
C THR A 167 -5.51 -12.50 16.01
N LYS A 168 -4.96 -12.16 17.18
CA LYS A 168 -5.73 -11.75 18.36
C LYS A 168 -6.57 -10.52 18.03
N TYR A 169 -5.95 -9.45 17.55
CA TYR A 169 -6.65 -8.21 17.21
C TYR A 169 -7.69 -8.38 16.08
N ALA A 170 -7.40 -9.22 15.07
CA ALA A 170 -8.36 -9.56 14.03
C ALA A 170 -9.62 -10.25 14.62
N GLY A 171 -9.45 -11.11 15.63
CA GLY A 171 -10.55 -11.77 16.34
C GLY A 171 -11.49 -10.81 17.05
N GLU A 172 -11.00 -9.67 17.52
CA GLU A 172 -11.81 -8.65 18.20
C GLU A 172 -12.84 -7.97 17.30
N ILE A 173 -12.58 -7.99 15.97
CA ILE A 173 -13.40 -7.31 14.96
C ILE A 173 -14.05 -8.26 13.94
N ALA A 174 -13.63 -9.52 13.87
CA ALA A 174 -14.07 -10.44 12.81
C ALA A 174 -15.59 -10.55 12.65
N ASP A 175 -16.33 -10.54 13.75
CA ASP A 175 -17.79 -10.61 13.75
C ASP A 175 -18.48 -9.25 13.48
N LYS A 176 -17.72 -8.16 13.50
CA LYS A 176 -18.23 -6.80 13.35
C LYS A 176 -18.08 -6.25 11.93
N VAL A 177 -17.27 -6.91 11.11
CA VAL A 177 -16.89 -6.41 9.78
C VAL A 177 -17.17 -7.44 8.68
N ASP A 178 -17.27 -6.96 7.46
CA ASP A 178 -17.49 -7.80 6.28
C ASP A 178 -16.14 -8.23 5.67
N VAL A 179 -15.12 -7.36 5.74
CA VAL A 179 -13.77 -7.55 5.25
C VAL A 179 -12.75 -6.91 6.19
N ILE A 180 -11.56 -7.49 6.31
CA ILE A 180 -10.43 -6.95 7.06
C ILE A 180 -9.38 -6.46 6.05
N LEU A 181 -8.84 -5.26 6.28
CA LEU A 181 -7.82 -4.65 5.45
C LEU A 181 -6.57 -4.35 6.29
N PHE A 182 -5.41 -4.79 5.81
CA PHE A 182 -4.11 -4.47 6.40
C PHE A 182 -3.53 -3.21 5.79
N ALA A 183 -3.36 -2.18 6.60
CA ALA A 183 -2.87 -0.88 6.15
C ALA A 183 -1.38 -0.87 5.74
N GLN A 184 -0.63 -1.92 6.05
CA GLN A 184 0.80 -2.03 5.72
C GLN A 184 1.10 -3.31 4.96
N GLY A 185 1.83 -3.20 3.85
CA GLY A 185 2.24 -4.34 3.02
C GLY A 185 3.10 -5.38 3.75
N SER A 186 3.84 -4.97 4.78
CA SER A 186 4.62 -5.88 5.64
C SER A 186 3.78 -6.86 6.46
N MET A 187 2.46 -6.63 6.59
CA MET A 187 1.54 -7.51 7.30
C MET A 187 0.99 -8.65 6.41
N ALA A 188 1.30 -8.63 5.11
CA ALA A 188 0.71 -9.53 4.11
C ALA A 188 0.87 -11.03 4.43
N TYR A 189 1.94 -11.44 5.08
CA TYR A 189 2.18 -12.84 5.44
C TYR A 189 1.21 -13.39 6.51
N CYS A 190 0.43 -12.52 7.17
CA CYS A 190 -0.62 -12.91 8.10
C CYS A 190 -1.98 -13.13 7.42
N GLU A 191 -2.14 -12.70 6.16
CA GLU A 191 -3.41 -12.64 5.43
C GLU A 191 -4.11 -14.02 5.39
N GLU A 192 -3.45 -15.01 4.83
CA GLU A 192 -4.02 -16.34 4.65
C GLU A 192 -4.39 -17.01 5.98
N TYR A 193 -3.53 -16.91 6.99
CA TYR A 193 -3.76 -17.52 8.29
C TYR A 193 -5.00 -16.92 8.99
N ILE A 194 -5.14 -15.59 8.98
CA ILE A 194 -6.26 -14.90 9.60
C ILE A 194 -7.56 -15.17 8.83
N GLN A 195 -7.49 -15.17 7.48
CA GLN A 195 -8.62 -15.52 6.63
C GLN A 195 -9.15 -16.94 6.91
N GLN A 196 -8.25 -17.92 6.99
CA GLN A 196 -8.64 -19.31 7.30
C GLN A 196 -9.26 -19.43 8.70
N LYS A 197 -8.70 -18.71 9.68
CA LYS A 197 -9.14 -18.81 11.07
C LYS A 197 -10.52 -18.21 11.32
N TYR A 198 -10.83 -17.08 10.68
CA TYR A 198 -12.08 -16.34 10.96
C TYR A 198 -13.09 -16.41 9.82
N GLY A 199 -12.75 -17.02 8.68
CA GLY A 199 -13.64 -17.11 7.52
C GLY A 199 -13.98 -15.76 6.90
N LYS A 200 -13.13 -14.73 7.11
CA LYS A 200 -13.30 -13.38 6.59
C LYS A 200 -12.27 -13.11 5.51
N ALA A 201 -12.67 -12.39 4.48
CA ALA A 201 -11.70 -11.88 3.53
C ALA A 201 -10.72 -10.94 4.23
N VAL A 202 -9.42 -11.15 4.00
CA VAL A 202 -8.35 -10.30 4.50
C VAL A 202 -7.58 -9.78 3.30
N LEU A 203 -7.35 -8.48 3.22
CA LEU A 203 -6.71 -7.82 2.08
C LEU A 203 -5.43 -7.14 2.52
N SER A 204 -4.36 -7.33 1.75
CA SER A 204 -3.09 -6.61 1.89
C SER A 204 -2.65 -6.02 0.56
N SER A 205 -1.89 -4.94 0.60
CA SER A 205 -1.64 -4.10 -0.57
C SER A 205 -0.70 -4.66 -1.65
N PRO A 206 0.26 -5.57 -1.41
CA PRO A 206 1.28 -5.92 -2.41
C PRO A 206 0.73 -6.36 -3.76
N ARG A 207 -0.16 -7.35 -3.80
CA ARG A 207 -0.75 -7.84 -5.06
C ARG A 207 -1.61 -6.78 -5.76
N PHE A 208 -2.34 -5.97 -5.00
CA PHE A 208 -3.20 -4.92 -5.56
C PHE A 208 -2.38 -3.77 -6.16
N GLY A 209 -1.26 -3.42 -5.52
CA GLY A 209 -0.31 -2.47 -6.07
C GLY A 209 0.30 -2.94 -7.38
N ALA A 210 0.65 -4.22 -7.48
CA ALA A 210 1.15 -4.82 -8.72
C ALA A 210 0.09 -4.79 -9.84
N VAL A 211 -1.16 -5.13 -9.53
CA VAL A 211 -2.28 -5.06 -10.50
C VAL A 211 -2.57 -3.62 -10.93
N ALA A 212 -2.54 -2.66 -10.00
CA ALA A 212 -2.71 -1.25 -10.32
C ALA A 212 -1.58 -0.72 -11.22
N LEU A 213 -0.34 -1.15 -10.97
CA LEU A 213 0.82 -0.82 -11.83
C LEU A 213 0.63 -1.41 -13.23
N GLN A 214 0.20 -2.67 -13.34
CA GLN A 214 -0.12 -3.31 -14.62
C GLN A 214 -1.21 -2.52 -15.37
N ALA A 215 -2.30 -2.16 -14.70
CA ALA A 215 -3.39 -1.40 -15.30
C ALA A 215 -2.93 -0.02 -15.82
N ALA A 216 -2.01 0.65 -15.12
CA ALA A 216 -1.43 1.91 -15.56
C ALA A 216 -0.57 1.73 -16.84
N LEU A 217 0.19 0.65 -16.93
CA LEU A 217 1.01 0.32 -18.11
C LEU A 217 0.15 -0.11 -19.31
N LEU A 218 -0.94 -0.89 -19.07
CA LEU A 218 -1.95 -1.20 -20.09
C LEU A 218 -2.58 0.08 -20.67
N LYS A 219 -2.97 1.02 -19.81
CA LYS A 219 -3.55 2.30 -20.23
C LYS A 219 -2.58 3.13 -21.07
N LYS A 220 -1.26 3.00 -20.86
CA LYS A 220 -0.22 3.60 -21.69
C LYS A 220 0.02 2.85 -23.00
N GLY A 221 -0.51 1.65 -23.18
CA GLY A 221 -0.25 0.80 -24.36
C GLY A 221 1.16 0.18 -24.35
N LEU A 222 1.84 0.13 -23.22
CA LEU A 222 3.18 -0.47 -23.10
C LEU A 222 3.15 -1.99 -22.93
N ILE A 223 2.03 -2.53 -22.49
CA ILE A 223 1.73 -3.96 -22.42
C ILE A 223 0.34 -4.24 -23.01
N LYS A 224 0.07 -5.53 -23.31
CA LYS A 224 -1.19 -5.98 -23.93
C LYS A 224 -2.00 -6.82 -22.96
#